data_817ec298cc48881fa97052ec0b38f6a1
#
_entry.id   817ec298cc48881fa97052ec0b38f6a1
#
_cell.length_a   1.000
_cell.length_b   1.000
_cell.length_c   1.000
_cell.angle_alpha   90.00
_cell.angle_beta   90.00
_cell.angle_gamma   90.00
#
_symmetry.space_group_name_H-M   'P 1'
#
loop_
_entity.id
_entity.type
_entity.pdbx_description
1 polymer ?
#
loop_
_entity_poly.entity_id
_entity_poly.type
_entity_poly.pdbx_seq_one_letter_code
_entity_poly.pdbx_strand_id
1 'polypeptide(L)'
;MPTTLKNKEEGWVSVTEILDYFSEPALVNWKVDTGRKESGRIARLAAKTGSKVHSLIYDEWKNNSYKLVKADNSEVRSCMEAWERFKRDYSPSIINMEFEVKHFERQILGHVDM
;
A
#
# COMPACT_ATOMS: atom_id res chain seq x y z
N MET A 1 6.76 -7.76 -0.90
CA MET A 1 8.04 -7.29 -0.33
C MET A 1 7.78 -6.63 1.00
N PRO A 2 8.45 -7.05 2.05
CA PRO A 2 8.38 -6.30 3.28
C PRO A 2 8.95 -4.91 3.06
N THR A 3 8.20 -3.90 3.44
CA THR A 3 8.66 -2.53 3.34
C THR A 3 9.55 -2.25 4.54
N THR A 4 10.85 -2.15 4.32
CA THR A 4 11.76 -1.74 5.37
C THR A 4 11.58 -0.24 5.59
N LEU A 5 11.20 0.17 6.78
CA LEU A 5 11.06 1.58 7.09
C LEU A 5 12.43 2.24 7.09
N LYS A 6 12.56 3.36 6.38
CA LYS A 6 13.86 4.03 6.15
C LYS A 6 14.56 4.46 7.43
N ASN A 7 13.82 4.70 8.49
CA ASN A 7 14.33 5.23 9.76
C ASN A 7 14.15 4.23 10.92
N LYS A 8 14.20 2.94 10.60
CA LYS A 8 14.07 1.91 11.62
C LYS A 8 15.30 1.94 12.54
N GLU A 9 15.07 2.19 13.80
CA GLU A 9 16.09 2.17 14.85
C GLU A 9 16.50 0.73 15.17
N GLU A 10 17.75 0.54 15.64
CA GLU A 10 18.22 -0.77 16.06
C GLU A 10 17.37 -1.31 17.22
N GLY A 11 17.01 -2.59 17.13
CA GLY A 11 16.16 -3.25 18.10
C GLY A 11 14.65 -3.07 17.87
N TRP A 12 14.26 -2.22 16.94
CA TRP A 12 12.86 -2.03 16.57
C TRP A 12 12.44 -2.99 15.48
N VAL A 13 11.18 -3.44 15.53
CA VAL A 13 10.61 -4.39 14.57
C VAL A 13 9.41 -3.73 13.90
N SER A 14 9.31 -3.84 12.58
CA SER A 14 8.16 -3.32 11.84
C SER A 14 6.99 -4.29 11.93
N VAL A 15 5.77 -3.76 11.80
CA VAL A 15 4.54 -4.58 11.75
C VAL A 15 4.63 -5.59 10.60
N THR A 16 5.13 -5.18 9.46
CA THR A 16 5.30 -6.05 8.28
C THR A 16 6.26 -7.22 8.57
N GLU A 17 7.35 -6.97 9.28
CA GLU A 17 8.29 -8.04 9.68
C GLU A 17 7.62 -9.07 10.59
N ILE A 18 6.76 -8.62 11.52
CA ILE A 18 6.01 -9.53 12.39
C ILE A 18 5.04 -10.37 11.57
N LEU A 19 4.28 -9.74 10.68
CA LEU A 19 3.30 -10.42 9.84
C LEU A 19 3.95 -11.44 8.89
N ASP A 20 5.17 -11.20 8.45
CA ASP A 20 5.89 -12.10 7.56
C ASP A 20 6.23 -13.45 8.21
N TYR A 21 6.21 -13.54 9.54
CA TYR A 21 6.33 -14.82 10.24
C TYR A 21 5.11 -15.72 10.06
N PHE A 22 3.99 -15.15 9.65
CA PHE A 22 2.72 -15.86 9.51
C PHE A 22 2.37 -15.97 8.03
N SER A 23 2.77 -17.08 7.40
CA SER A 23 2.43 -17.34 6.00
C SER A 23 0.93 -17.60 5.86
N GLU A 24 0.28 -16.94 4.92
CA GLU A 24 -1.10 -17.24 4.58
C GLU A 24 -1.15 -18.46 3.66
N PRO A 25 -1.78 -19.58 4.07
CA PRO A 25 -1.85 -20.78 3.22
C PRO A 25 -2.46 -20.53 1.84
N ALA A 26 -3.48 -19.67 1.77
CA ALA A 26 -4.11 -19.30 0.50
C ALA A 26 -3.13 -18.62 -0.47
N LEU A 27 -2.27 -17.74 0.04
CA LEU A 27 -1.26 -17.06 -0.78
C LEU A 27 -0.17 -18.04 -1.25
N VAL A 28 0.29 -18.92 -0.36
CA VAL A 28 1.27 -19.95 -0.70
C VAL A 28 0.71 -20.87 -1.78
N ASN A 29 -0.52 -21.37 -1.63
CA ASN A 29 -1.19 -22.22 -2.61
C ASN A 29 -1.35 -21.51 -3.95
N TRP A 30 -1.73 -20.25 -3.94
CA TRP A 30 -1.85 -19.45 -5.17
C TRP A 30 -0.51 -19.37 -5.92
N LYS A 31 0.59 -19.13 -5.19
CA LYS A 31 1.94 -19.05 -5.79
C LYS A 31 2.35 -20.40 -6.42
N VAL A 32 2.04 -21.50 -5.75
CA VAL A 32 2.33 -22.87 -6.26
C VAL A 32 1.51 -23.14 -7.52
N ASP A 33 0.21 -22.88 -7.48
CA ASP A 33 -0.71 -23.16 -8.60
C ASP A 33 -0.43 -22.28 -9.82
N THR A 34 -0.10 -21.00 -9.60
CA THR A 34 0.16 -20.03 -10.68
C THR A 34 1.57 -20.18 -11.25
N GLY A 35 2.52 -20.65 -10.46
CA GLY A 35 3.93 -20.73 -10.82
C GLY A 35 4.70 -19.48 -10.39
N ARG A 36 5.99 -19.69 -10.11
CA ARG A 36 6.86 -18.66 -9.53
C ARG A 36 7.02 -17.43 -10.42
N LYS A 37 7.23 -17.63 -11.72
CA LYS A 37 7.45 -16.55 -12.69
C LYS A 37 6.18 -15.72 -12.88
N GLU A 38 5.05 -16.39 -13.09
CA GLU A 38 3.77 -15.72 -13.33
C GLU A 38 3.25 -15.02 -12.08
N SER A 39 3.33 -15.66 -10.91
CA SER A 39 2.93 -15.03 -9.65
C SER A 39 3.77 -13.79 -9.34
N GLY A 40 5.07 -13.84 -9.63
CA GLY A 40 5.96 -12.69 -9.48
C GLY A 40 5.60 -11.54 -10.43
N ARG A 41 5.24 -11.87 -11.67
CA ARG A 41 4.80 -10.88 -12.66
C ARG A 41 3.52 -10.16 -12.21
N ILE A 42 2.52 -10.92 -11.79
CA ILE A 42 1.24 -10.38 -11.32
C ILE A 42 1.46 -9.50 -10.08
N ALA A 43 2.27 -9.97 -9.13
CA ALA A 43 2.57 -9.21 -7.91
C ALA A 43 3.27 -7.88 -8.22
N ARG A 44 4.21 -7.86 -9.16
CA ARG A 44 4.90 -6.61 -9.56
C ARG A 44 3.94 -5.63 -10.22
N LEU A 45 3.05 -6.09 -11.08
CA LEU A 45 2.05 -5.24 -11.73
C LEU A 45 1.09 -4.66 -10.71
N ALA A 46 0.61 -5.48 -9.78
CA ALA A 46 -0.29 -5.03 -8.71
C ALA A 46 0.40 -4.00 -7.80
N ALA A 47 1.67 -4.23 -7.44
CA ALA A 47 2.44 -3.29 -6.63
C ALA A 47 2.64 -1.95 -7.36
N LYS A 48 2.91 -1.98 -8.64
CA LYS A 48 3.07 -0.77 -9.46
C LYS A 48 1.77 0.04 -9.52
N THR A 49 0.64 -0.64 -9.74
CA THR A 49 -0.68 -0.01 -9.73
C THR A 49 -0.99 0.61 -8.35
N GLY A 50 -0.76 -0.14 -7.29
CA GLY A 50 -0.97 0.33 -5.92
C GLY A 50 -0.12 1.56 -5.58
N SER A 51 1.16 1.55 -5.93
CA SER A 51 2.05 2.69 -5.71
C SER A 51 1.57 3.94 -6.45
N LYS A 52 1.10 3.78 -7.67
CA LYS A 52 0.57 4.91 -8.44
C LYS A 52 -0.70 5.48 -7.83
N VAL A 53 -1.62 4.63 -7.39
CA VAL A 53 -2.86 5.05 -6.72
C VAL A 53 -2.55 5.78 -5.41
N HIS A 54 -1.66 5.25 -4.57
CA HIS A 54 -1.23 5.91 -3.34
C HIS A 54 -0.63 7.30 -3.63
N SER A 55 0.20 7.40 -4.64
CA SER A 55 0.80 8.67 -5.07
C SER A 55 -0.24 9.69 -5.50
N LEU A 56 -1.25 9.28 -6.27
CA LEU A 56 -2.32 10.16 -6.73
C LEU A 56 -3.19 10.66 -5.57
N ILE A 57 -3.54 9.78 -4.64
CA ILE A 57 -4.32 10.16 -3.46
C ILE A 57 -3.53 11.11 -2.56
N TYR A 58 -2.24 10.85 -2.38
CA TYR A 58 -1.35 11.72 -1.63
C TYR A 58 -1.25 13.11 -2.26
N ASP A 59 -1.10 13.17 -3.59
CA ASP A 59 -1.06 14.44 -4.33
C ASP A 59 -2.35 15.23 -4.18
N GLU A 60 -3.50 14.56 -4.20
CA GLU A 60 -4.79 15.20 -3.96
C GLU A 60 -4.86 15.81 -2.55
N TRP A 61 -4.39 15.08 -1.55
CA TRP A 61 -4.38 15.56 -0.18
C TRP A 61 -3.45 16.77 0.00
N LYS A 62 -2.27 16.74 -0.63
CA LYS A 62 -1.28 17.83 -0.53
C LYS A 62 -1.65 19.04 -1.35
N ASN A 63 -2.15 18.85 -2.56
CA ASN A 63 -2.32 19.90 -3.57
C ASN A 63 -3.79 20.15 -3.94
N ASN A 64 -4.72 19.49 -3.27
CA ASN A 64 -6.17 19.53 -3.52
C ASN A 64 -6.56 19.02 -4.92
N SER A 65 -5.64 18.39 -5.63
CA SER A 65 -5.91 17.83 -6.96
C SER A 65 -4.88 16.77 -7.32
N TYR A 66 -5.29 15.87 -8.20
CA TYR A 66 -4.40 14.90 -8.83
C TYR A 66 -4.62 14.91 -10.35
N LYS A 67 -3.64 14.41 -11.09
CA LYS A 67 -3.72 14.38 -12.53
C LYS A 67 -3.39 12.99 -13.08
N LEU A 68 -4.35 12.40 -13.79
CA LEU A 68 -4.13 11.18 -14.56
C LEU A 68 -3.43 11.53 -15.87
N VAL A 69 -2.44 10.72 -16.26
CA VAL A 69 -1.73 10.88 -17.53
C VAL A 69 -2.11 9.74 -18.48
N LYS A 70 -1.80 9.89 -19.78
CA LYS A 70 -2.12 8.86 -20.77
C LYS A 70 -1.47 7.51 -20.49
N ALA A 71 -0.30 7.52 -19.85
CA ALA A 71 0.42 6.30 -19.48
C ALA A 71 -0.24 5.51 -18.34
N ASP A 72 -1.18 6.11 -17.61
CA ASP A 72 -1.88 5.42 -16.53
C ASP A 72 -2.82 4.36 -17.12
N ASN A 73 -2.67 3.12 -16.61
CA ASN A 73 -3.45 2.00 -17.13
C ASN A 73 -4.91 2.02 -16.63
N SER A 74 -5.72 1.10 -17.15
CA SER A 74 -7.13 1.00 -16.80
C SER A 74 -7.36 0.66 -15.34
N GLU A 75 -6.45 -0.09 -14.72
CA GLU A 75 -6.57 -0.46 -13.29
C GLU A 75 -6.38 0.75 -12.38
N VAL A 76 -5.40 1.61 -12.68
CA VAL A 76 -5.21 2.87 -11.95
C VAL A 76 -6.45 3.75 -12.08
N ARG A 77 -6.99 3.86 -13.28
CA ARG A 77 -8.20 4.67 -13.53
C ARG A 77 -9.42 4.13 -12.79
N SER A 78 -9.60 2.80 -12.80
CA SER A 78 -10.68 2.16 -12.04
C SER A 78 -10.56 2.39 -10.55
N CYS A 79 -9.35 2.29 -10.00
CA CYS A 79 -9.10 2.55 -8.59
C CYS A 79 -9.42 4.01 -8.22
N MET A 80 -9.05 4.95 -9.07
CA MET A 80 -9.35 6.36 -8.83
C MET A 80 -10.84 6.68 -8.95
N GLU A 81 -11.56 6.01 -9.85
CA GLU A 81 -13.02 6.08 -9.91
C GLU A 81 -13.66 5.56 -8.62
N ALA A 82 -13.18 4.45 -8.10
CA ALA A 82 -13.62 3.90 -6.83
C ALA A 82 -13.36 4.88 -5.66
N TRP A 83 -12.19 5.52 -5.66
CA TRP A 83 -11.84 6.55 -4.69
C TRP A 83 -12.79 7.74 -4.75
N GLU A 84 -13.14 8.21 -5.95
CA GLU A 84 -14.10 9.31 -6.13
C GLU A 84 -15.49 8.95 -5.62
N ARG A 85 -15.95 7.71 -5.88
CA ARG A 85 -17.22 7.23 -5.35
C ARG A 85 -17.22 7.15 -3.83
N PHE A 86 -16.14 6.65 -3.25
CA PHE A 86 -15.97 6.57 -1.81
C PHE A 86 -16.04 7.97 -1.17
N LYS A 87 -15.34 8.94 -1.72
CA LYS A 87 -15.38 10.32 -1.23
C LYS A 87 -16.77 10.92 -1.29
N ARG A 88 -17.49 10.69 -2.38
CA ARG A 88 -18.84 11.18 -2.56
C ARG A 88 -19.82 10.55 -1.57
N ASP A 89 -19.70 9.23 -1.35
CA ASP A 89 -20.64 8.49 -0.52
C ASP A 89 -20.40 8.72 0.97
N TYR A 90 -19.16 8.87 1.39
CA TYR A 90 -18.79 8.94 2.82
C TYR A 90 -18.24 10.30 3.26
N SER A 91 -17.85 11.15 2.33
CA SER A 91 -17.26 12.47 2.63
C SER A 91 -16.16 12.40 3.70
N PRO A 92 -15.13 11.55 3.53
CA PRO A 92 -14.11 11.35 4.55
C PRO A 92 -13.27 12.59 4.75
N SER A 93 -12.80 12.80 5.98
CA SER A 93 -11.83 13.83 6.31
C SER A 93 -10.50 13.19 6.60
N ILE A 94 -9.49 13.48 5.78
CA ILE A 94 -8.15 12.94 5.96
C ILE A 94 -7.38 13.80 6.94
N ILE A 95 -6.99 13.20 8.07
CA ILE A 95 -6.24 13.89 9.12
C ILE A 95 -4.75 13.88 8.81
N ASN A 96 -4.24 12.73 8.35
CA ASN A 96 -2.84 12.57 8.02
C ASN A 96 -2.65 11.42 7.02
N MET A 97 -1.54 11.44 6.29
CA MET A 97 -1.19 10.38 5.33
C MET A 97 0.30 10.07 5.44
N GLU A 98 0.66 8.80 5.17
CA GLU A 98 2.05 8.34 5.12
C GLU A 98 2.79 8.67 6.42
N PHE A 99 2.23 8.26 7.56
CA PHE A 99 2.82 8.57 8.86
C PHE A 99 3.24 7.31 9.63
N GLU A 100 4.27 7.47 10.45
CA GLU A 100 4.81 6.40 11.27
C GLU A 100 4.14 6.37 12.66
N VAL A 101 3.82 5.18 13.14
CA VAL A 101 3.34 4.95 14.50
C VAL A 101 4.30 4.02 15.23
N LYS A 102 4.56 4.29 16.50
CA LYS A 102 5.49 3.54 17.33
C LYS A 102 4.86 3.08 18.63
N HIS A 103 5.12 1.84 19.00
CA HIS A 103 4.83 1.30 20.32
C HIS A 103 6.15 1.19 21.08
N PHE A 104 6.42 2.16 21.95
CA PHE A 104 7.76 2.30 22.55
C PHE A 104 8.12 1.13 23.48
N GLU A 105 7.17 0.67 24.27
CA GLU A 105 7.42 -0.42 25.22
C GLU A 105 7.85 -1.71 24.54
N ARG A 106 7.20 -2.07 23.42
CA ARG A 106 7.48 -3.30 22.67
C ARG A 106 8.41 -3.10 21.49
N GLN A 107 8.84 -1.89 21.27
CA GLN A 107 9.70 -1.52 20.14
C GLN A 107 9.15 -2.01 18.78
N ILE A 108 7.84 -1.81 18.59
CA ILE A 108 7.16 -2.12 17.33
C ILE A 108 6.83 -0.81 16.64
N LEU A 109 7.10 -0.73 15.34
CA LEU A 109 6.74 0.42 14.55
C LEU A 109 5.95 0.01 13.31
N GLY A 110 5.08 0.90 12.87
CA GLY A 110 4.26 0.70 11.70
C GLY A 110 4.14 1.98 10.89
N HIS A 111 3.73 1.82 9.65
CA HIS A 111 3.50 2.92 8.73
C HIS A 111 2.05 2.89 8.31
N VAL A 112 1.35 3.99 8.50
CA VAL A 112 -0.07 4.11 8.15
C VAL A 112 -0.20 4.93 6.88
N ASP A 113 -0.91 4.40 5.89
CA ASP A 113 -1.10 5.07 4.60
C ASP A 113 -2.04 6.26 4.71
N MET A 114 -3.08 6.10 5.53
CA MET A 114 -4.08 7.16 5.67
C MET A 114 -4.86 7.04 6.98
#